data_f5edf1af5d4c20aad9a1f8bcd72bbc25
#
_entry.id   f5edf1af5d4c20aad9a1f8bcd72bbc25
#
_cell.length_a   1.000
_cell.length_b   1.000
_cell.length_c   1.000
_cell.angle_alpha   90.00
_cell.angle_beta   90.00
_cell.angle_gamma   90.00
#
_symmetry.space_group_name_H-M   'P 1'
#
loop_
_entity.id
_entity.type
_entity.pdbx_description
1 polymer ?
#
loop_
_entity_poly.entity_id
_entity_poly.type
_entity_poly.pdbx_seq_one_letter_code
_entity_poly.pdbx_strand_id
1 'polypeptide(L)'
;MVTVTIDHQTIAVKDGSTIMEAAKQAHIEIPHLCYLKGINDIGACRVCVVELEGKDKLVTACNTVVAEGMVVYTNSPKVRWTRKCNVQLLLSQHDCECAYCSRSGNCELQKISNDLGITSLPYEKKVTYIPWNKDFPLIRESNKCIKCMRCIQICDKVQDLQVWDVQKTGSRTTVNVSQNRNIEEAECSLCGQCITHCPVNALHVREDSEHAFEAFNDPDKVTIVQIAPAVRAAWGESLGLSREEATIEKLGDALRKMGADYVFDTDFAADLTIMEEANEFLERLQHKEHLPMFTSCCPGWVRFLKSQYPDMVDHLSTAKSPHQMFGAITKTWFAKKIGVDPSKIYNISIMPCVAKKHEIAIPSMKDSGYPDVDLVLTTREVVRMIRSEHIDVRYLQDVALDDPLGTASGAGVIFGATGGVMEAALRSAHYFVTGKNADPDAFADVRGMDGWKEATFTIDGTLVRCAIVSGLGNTRRLIEAMHRKEVAYDFIEVMACPGGCSGGGGQPIHEGSELAAERAAALYQLDGHCRLRFSHENPAVQALYREFLEKPLSPLAEQLLHTDHTSWQMPNEKRSCADR
;
A
#
# COMPACT_ATOMS: atom_id res chain seq x y z
N MET A 1 -11.28 -20.33 -29.61
CA MET A 1 -11.27 -18.93 -30.12
C MET A 1 -12.64 -18.65 -30.66
N VAL A 2 -13.15 -17.46 -30.40
CA VAL A 2 -14.46 -16.96 -30.85
C VAL A 2 -14.20 -15.70 -31.69
N THR A 3 -14.85 -15.58 -32.85
CA THR A 3 -14.72 -14.42 -33.74
C THR A 3 -15.83 -13.42 -33.46
N VAL A 4 -15.46 -12.16 -33.17
CA VAL A 4 -16.39 -11.07 -32.89
C VAL A 4 -16.01 -9.82 -33.67
N THR A 5 -17.01 -9.04 -34.09
CA THR A 5 -16.80 -7.75 -34.77
C THR A 5 -17.18 -6.63 -33.83
N ILE A 6 -16.24 -5.73 -33.49
CA ILE A 6 -16.47 -4.57 -32.62
C ILE A 6 -16.16 -3.30 -33.43
N ASP A 7 -17.12 -2.40 -33.57
CA ASP A 7 -17.03 -1.17 -34.38
C ASP A 7 -16.32 -1.38 -35.72
N HIS A 8 -16.79 -2.40 -36.47
CA HIS A 8 -16.27 -2.81 -37.80
C HIS A 8 -14.89 -3.50 -37.78
N GLN A 9 -14.27 -3.76 -36.61
CA GLN A 9 -13.03 -4.52 -36.51
C GLN A 9 -13.34 -5.97 -36.13
N THR A 10 -12.97 -6.93 -36.97
CA THR A 10 -13.14 -8.36 -36.67
C THR A 10 -11.90 -8.91 -36.01
N ILE A 11 -12.07 -9.51 -34.85
CA ILE A 11 -10.99 -10.08 -34.01
C ILE A 11 -11.36 -11.47 -33.54
N ALA A 12 -10.35 -12.30 -33.27
CA ALA A 12 -10.50 -13.60 -32.62
C ALA A 12 -10.02 -13.51 -31.17
N VAL A 13 -10.90 -13.85 -30.23
CA VAL A 13 -10.61 -13.80 -28.79
C VAL A 13 -10.79 -15.18 -28.15
N LYS A 14 -10.28 -15.33 -26.95
CA LYS A 14 -10.45 -16.58 -26.17
C LYS A 14 -11.94 -16.80 -25.88
N ASP A 15 -12.39 -18.03 -25.97
CA ASP A 15 -13.75 -18.41 -25.55
C ASP A 15 -13.95 -18.07 -24.07
N GLY A 16 -15.14 -17.55 -23.72
CA GLY A 16 -15.45 -17.05 -22.39
C GLY A 16 -15.00 -15.61 -22.11
N SER A 17 -14.30 -14.93 -23.05
CA SER A 17 -13.97 -13.50 -22.91
C SER A 17 -15.23 -12.63 -22.90
N THR A 18 -15.20 -11.53 -22.13
CA THR A 18 -16.25 -10.52 -22.16
C THR A 18 -16.08 -9.57 -23.35
N ILE A 19 -17.15 -8.83 -23.70
CA ILE A 19 -17.07 -7.76 -24.70
C ILE A 19 -16.03 -6.71 -24.31
N MET A 20 -15.89 -6.39 -23.01
CA MET A 20 -14.89 -5.46 -22.51
C MET A 20 -13.46 -5.93 -22.79
N GLU A 21 -13.18 -7.22 -22.56
CA GLU A 21 -11.86 -7.81 -22.83
C GLU A 21 -11.57 -7.88 -24.32
N ALA A 22 -12.57 -8.24 -25.12
CA ALA A 22 -12.46 -8.24 -26.57
C ALA A 22 -12.19 -6.83 -27.13
N ALA A 23 -12.91 -5.80 -26.64
CA ALA A 23 -12.69 -4.41 -27.02
C ALA A 23 -11.27 -3.93 -26.68
N LYS A 24 -10.76 -4.27 -25.47
CA LYS A 24 -9.38 -3.95 -25.08
C LYS A 24 -8.35 -4.57 -26.02
N GLN A 25 -8.57 -5.82 -26.46
CA GLN A 25 -7.70 -6.49 -27.43
C GLN A 25 -7.74 -5.83 -28.82
N ALA A 26 -8.89 -5.23 -29.18
CA ALA A 26 -9.06 -4.45 -30.41
C ALA A 26 -8.58 -2.99 -30.27
N HIS A 27 -7.98 -2.59 -29.13
CA HIS A 27 -7.61 -1.21 -28.81
C HIS A 27 -8.80 -0.24 -28.81
N ILE A 28 -10.01 -0.73 -28.51
CA ILE A 28 -11.23 0.07 -28.38
C ILE A 28 -11.51 0.27 -26.90
N GLU A 29 -11.52 1.53 -26.44
CA GLU A 29 -11.82 1.87 -25.06
C GLU A 29 -13.35 1.97 -24.86
N ILE A 30 -13.87 1.20 -23.91
CA ILE A 30 -15.27 1.29 -23.46
C ILE A 30 -15.27 1.91 -22.06
N PRO A 31 -15.84 3.13 -21.87
CA PRO A 31 -15.81 3.80 -20.56
C PRO A 31 -16.59 2.99 -19.50
N HIS A 32 -16.04 2.95 -18.28
CA HIS A 32 -16.62 2.19 -17.17
C HIS A 32 -16.23 2.81 -15.83
N LEU A 33 -17.02 2.54 -14.77
CA LEU A 33 -16.74 3.03 -13.41
C LEU A 33 -16.68 1.89 -12.38
N CYS A 34 -17.50 0.85 -12.53
CA CYS A 34 -17.53 -0.24 -11.55
C CYS A 34 -16.60 -1.41 -11.90
N TYR A 35 -16.26 -1.60 -13.16
CA TYR A 35 -15.50 -2.76 -13.60
C TYR A 35 -14.06 -2.78 -13.06
N LEU A 36 -13.68 -3.91 -12.50
CA LEU A 36 -12.31 -4.31 -12.16
C LEU A 36 -12.12 -5.73 -12.63
N LYS A 37 -11.19 -5.96 -13.55
CA LYS A 37 -10.99 -7.28 -14.16
C LYS A 37 -10.77 -8.38 -13.11
N GLY A 38 -11.57 -9.44 -13.16
CA GLY A 38 -11.49 -10.59 -12.25
C GLY A 38 -11.94 -10.30 -10.81
N ILE A 39 -12.26 -9.06 -10.46
CA ILE A 39 -12.67 -8.65 -9.11
C ILE A 39 -14.12 -8.17 -9.09
N ASN A 40 -14.48 -7.22 -9.96
CA ASN A 40 -15.81 -6.61 -9.97
C ASN A 40 -16.35 -6.41 -11.38
N ASP A 41 -17.21 -7.32 -11.83
CA ASP A 41 -17.85 -7.35 -13.16
C ASP A 41 -19.39 -7.33 -13.07
N ILE A 42 -19.92 -6.76 -12.00
CA ILE A 42 -21.36 -6.81 -11.65
C ILE A 42 -22.26 -5.91 -12.50
N GLY A 43 -21.71 -5.06 -13.37
CA GLY A 43 -22.47 -4.18 -14.25
C GLY A 43 -23.30 -3.10 -13.53
N ALA A 44 -22.92 -2.68 -12.31
CA ALA A 44 -23.71 -1.77 -11.46
C ALA A 44 -23.87 -0.36 -12.06
N CYS A 45 -22.80 0.23 -12.61
CA CYS A 45 -22.81 1.63 -13.07
C CYS A 45 -23.52 1.85 -14.41
N ARG A 46 -23.67 0.80 -15.23
CA ARG A 46 -24.27 0.86 -16.58
C ARG A 46 -23.64 1.88 -17.54
N VAL A 47 -22.37 2.26 -17.31
CA VAL A 47 -21.64 3.17 -18.20
C VAL A 47 -21.06 2.42 -19.40
N CYS A 48 -20.69 1.16 -19.22
CA CYS A 48 -20.13 0.31 -20.28
C CYS A 48 -21.16 -0.33 -21.23
N VAL A 49 -22.36 0.27 -21.36
CA VAL A 49 -23.39 -0.24 -22.27
C VAL A 49 -22.94 -0.19 -23.73
N VAL A 50 -23.29 -1.24 -24.48
CA VAL A 50 -23.03 -1.40 -25.92
C VAL A 50 -24.27 -1.94 -26.62
N GLU A 51 -24.36 -1.74 -27.93
CA GLU A 51 -25.42 -2.26 -28.79
C GLU A 51 -24.94 -3.54 -29.48
N LEU A 52 -25.82 -4.53 -29.54
CA LEU A 52 -25.61 -5.75 -30.34
C LEU A 52 -26.47 -5.71 -31.56
N GLU A 53 -25.91 -6.02 -32.72
CA GLU A 53 -26.66 -6.11 -33.97
C GLU A 53 -27.83 -7.10 -33.82
N GLY A 54 -28.99 -6.69 -34.30
CA GLY A 54 -30.22 -7.50 -34.22
C GLY A 54 -30.83 -7.64 -32.81
N LYS A 55 -30.36 -6.87 -31.82
CA LYS A 55 -30.93 -6.83 -30.46
C LYS A 55 -31.48 -5.44 -30.12
N ASP A 56 -32.70 -5.39 -29.59
CA ASP A 56 -33.32 -4.14 -29.15
C ASP A 56 -32.74 -3.57 -27.86
N LYS A 57 -32.23 -4.44 -26.99
CA LYS A 57 -31.72 -4.07 -25.66
C LYS A 57 -30.21 -3.89 -25.69
N LEU A 58 -29.73 -2.82 -25.06
CA LEU A 58 -28.31 -2.65 -24.77
C LEU A 58 -27.87 -3.62 -23.69
N VAL A 59 -26.61 -4.10 -23.80
CA VAL A 59 -25.97 -4.98 -22.81
C VAL A 59 -24.77 -4.26 -22.19
N THR A 60 -24.32 -4.74 -21.03
CA THR A 60 -23.11 -4.23 -20.39
C THR A 60 -21.88 -5.02 -20.86
N ALA A 61 -20.88 -4.32 -21.40
CA ALA A 61 -19.68 -4.95 -21.94
C ALA A 61 -18.84 -5.70 -20.90
N CYS A 62 -18.88 -5.25 -19.63
CA CYS A 62 -18.03 -5.80 -18.57
C CYS A 62 -18.40 -7.24 -18.14
N ASN A 63 -19.65 -7.67 -18.38
CA ASN A 63 -20.13 -9.00 -17.95
C ASN A 63 -20.90 -9.77 -19.03
N THR A 64 -20.94 -9.27 -20.26
CA THR A 64 -21.50 -10.01 -21.39
C THR A 64 -20.39 -10.75 -22.10
N VAL A 65 -20.47 -12.08 -22.10
CA VAL A 65 -19.55 -12.97 -22.80
C VAL A 65 -19.80 -12.89 -24.31
N VAL A 66 -18.72 -12.86 -25.12
CA VAL A 66 -18.81 -12.85 -26.57
C VAL A 66 -19.26 -14.19 -27.11
N ALA A 67 -19.92 -14.18 -28.28
CA ALA A 67 -20.34 -15.38 -29.00
C ALA A 67 -19.85 -15.29 -30.47
N GLU A 68 -19.73 -16.45 -31.13
CA GLU A 68 -19.29 -16.51 -32.51
C GLU A 68 -20.19 -15.67 -33.44
N GLY A 69 -19.58 -14.84 -34.26
CA GLY A 69 -20.27 -13.95 -35.19
C GLY A 69 -20.97 -12.74 -34.55
N MET A 70 -20.76 -12.49 -33.24
CA MET A 70 -21.36 -11.33 -32.54
C MET A 70 -20.85 -10.03 -33.17
N VAL A 71 -21.78 -9.10 -33.45
CA VAL A 71 -21.45 -7.74 -33.92
C VAL A 71 -21.84 -6.74 -32.83
N VAL A 72 -20.89 -5.91 -32.40
CA VAL A 72 -20.99 -4.97 -31.28
C VAL A 72 -20.72 -3.56 -31.77
N TYR A 73 -21.57 -2.62 -31.36
CA TYR A 73 -21.39 -1.18 -31.58
C TYR A 73 -21.18 -0.50 -30.22
N THR A 74 -19.98 0.04 -30.01
CA THR A 74 -19.60 0.64 -28.72
C THR A 74 -20.03 2.09 -28.57
N ASN A 75 -20.40 2.76 -29.67
CA ASN A 75 -20.65 4.19 -29.68
C ASN A 75 -21.78 4.62 -30.66
N SER A 76 -22.85 3.82 -30.79
CA SER A 76 -24.04 4.22 -31.55
C SER A 76 -24.79 5.40 -30.89
N PRO A 77 -25.66 6.12 -31.60
CA PRO A 77 -26.49 7.18 -31.02
C PRO A 77 -27.27 6.73 -29.79
N LYS A 78 -27.81 5.51 -29.81
CA LYS A 78 -28.54 4.88 -28.70
C LYS A 78 -27.61 4.63 -27.49
N VAL A 79 -26.41 4.14 -27.74
CA VAL A 79 -25.39 3.92 -26.69
C VAL A 79 -24.96 5.24 -26.05
N ARG A 80 -24.62 6.26 -26.86
CA ARG A 80 -24.21 7.59 -26.36
C ARG A 80 -25.28 8.23 -25.49
N TRP A 81 -26.53 8.21 -25.96
CA TRP A 81 -27.65 8.77 -25.19
C TRP A 81 -27.84 8.04 -23.86
N THR A 82 -27.88 6.71 -23.88
CA THR A 82 -28.08 5.89 -22.66
C THR A 82 -26.95 6.08 -21.68
N ARG A 83 -25.69 6.10 -22.16
CA ARG A 83 -24.50 6.34 -21.32
C ARG A 83 -24.57 7.71 -20.66
N LYS A 84 -24.93 8.77 -21.42
CA LYS A 84 -25.10 10.12 -20.89
C LYS A 84 -26.17 10.15 -19.78
N CYS A 85 -27.33 9.55 -19.99
CA CYS A 85 -28.38 9.45 -18.97
C CYS A 85 -27.90 8.73 -17.71
N ASN A 86 -27.17 7.60 -17.87
CA ASN A 86 -26.64 6.85 -16.71
C ASN A 86 -25.64 7.67 -15.91
N VAL A 87 -24.74 8.39 -16.56
CA VAL A 87 -23.77 9.26 -15.88
C VAL A 87 -24.46 10.43 -15.19
N GLN A 88 -25.48 11.05 -15.83
CA GLN A 88 -26.29 12.11 -15.20
C GLN A 88 -27.03 11.59 -13.95
N LEU A 89 -27.53 10.36 -13.95
CA LEU A 89 -28.14 9.72 -12.78
C LEU A 89 -27.11 9.49 -11.66
N LEU A 90 -25.88 9.10 -11.98
CA LEU A 90 -24.79 8.99 -11.00
C LEU A 90 -24.44 10.35 -10.41
N LEU A 91 -24.31 11.38 -11.25
CA LEU A 91 -24.03 12.75 -10.81
C LEU A 91 -25.13 13.35 -9.94
N SER A 92 -26.40 12.96 -10.14
CA SER A 92 -27.51 13.41 -9.28
C SER A 92 -27.43 12.90 -7.85
N GLN A 93 -26.64 11.85 -7.59
CA GLN A 93 -26.41 11.27 -6.26
C GLN A 93 -24.97 11.46 -5.78
N HIS A 94 -24.16 12.21 -6.51
CA HIS A 94 -22.77 12.50 -6.21
C HIS A 94 -22.58 13.97 -5.86
N ASP A 95 -21.81 14.25 -4.83
CA ASP A 95 -21.39 15.61 -4.52
C ASP A 95 -20.32 16.04 -5.53
N CYS A 96 -20.70 16.97 -6.42
CA CYS A 96 -19.87 17.40 -7.53
C CYS A 96 -18.96 18.60 -7.17
N GLU A 97 -18.65 18.81 -5.90
CA GLU A 97 -17.73 19.87 -5.46
C GLU A 97 -16.27 19.53 -5.77
N CYS A 98 -15.96 19.43 -7.06
CA CYS A 98 -14.64 18.99 -7.54
C CYS A 98 -13.49 19.89 -7.09
N ALA A 99 -13.72 21.17 -6.84
CA ALA A 99 -12.72 22.12 -6.36
C ALA A 99 -12.14 21.74 -4.99
N TYR A 100 -12.92 21.05 -4.15
CA TYR A 100 -12.50 20.57 -2.82
C TYR A 100 -12.14 19.09 -2.81
N CYS A 101 -12.08 18.45 -3.97
CA CYS A 101 -11.85 17.01 -4.07
C CYS A 101 -10.38 16.72 -4.36
N SER A 102 -9.74 15.89 -3.53
CA SER A 102 -8.34 15.48 -3.73
C SER A 102 -8.12 14.62 -4.99
N ARG A 103 -9.19 14.15 -5.65
CA ARG A 103 -9.17 13.47 -6.96
C ARG A 103 -9.50 14.41 -8.13
N SER A 104 -9.63 15.73 -7.93
CA SER A 104 -9.85 16.67 -9.03
C SER A 104 -8.71 16.59 -10.05
N GLY A 105 -9.05 16.48 -11.33
CA GLY A 105 -8.08 16.24 -12.42
C GLY A 105 -7.60 14.79 -12.55
N ASN A 106 -7.91 13.91 -11.58
CA ASN A 106 -7.62 12.47 -11.62
C ASN A 106 -8.83 11.67 -11.12
N CYS A 107 -10.01 11.92 -11.71
CA CYS A 107 -11.27 11.29 -11.34
C CYS A 107 -11.96 10.77 -12.60
N GLU A 108 -12.21 9.45 -12.66
CA GLU A 108 -12.81 8.82 -13.82
C GLU A 108 -14.24 9.31 -14.09
N LEU A 109 -15.03 9.58 -13.05
CA LEU A 109 -16.35 10.16 -13.22
C LEU A 109 -16.29 11.56 -13.84
N GLN A 110 -15.34 12.40 -13.42
CA GLN A 110 -15.12 13.74 -13.97
C GLN A 110 -14.69 13.65 -15.45
N LYS A 111 -13.74 12.77 -15.78
CA LYS A 111 -13.29 12.52 -17.17
C LYS A 111 -14.46 12.11 -18.05
N ILE A 112 -15.20 11.04 -17.67
CA ILE A 112 -16.34 10.54 -18.45
C ILE A 112 -17.42 11.60 -18.61
N SER A 113 -17.70 12.41 -17.57
CA SER A 113 -18.69 13.51 -17.66
C SER A 113 -18.28 14.56 -18.68
N ASN A 114 -17.00 14.93 -18.71
CA ASN A 114 -16.46 15.89 -19.67
C ASN A 114 -16.50 15.31 -21.10
N ASP A 115 -16.08 14.06 -21.28
CA ASP A 115 -16.07 13.37 -22.59
C ASP A 115 -17.48 13.22 -23.20
N LEU A 116 -18.51 13.08 -22.34
CA LEU A 116 -19.92 13.02 -22.75
C LEU A 116 -20.57 14.39 -22.91
N GLY A 117 -19.86 15.49 -22.68
CA GLY A 117 -20.39 16.85 -22.79
C GLY A 117 -21.56 17.09 -21.83
N ILE A 118 -21.45 16.65 -20.57
CA ILE A 118 -22.50 16.87 -19.58
C ILE A 118 -22.30 18.24 -18.95
N THR A 119 -23.13 19.21 -19.35
CA THR A 119 -23.10 20.60 -18.86
C THR A 119 -24.29 20.93 -17.94
N SER A 120 -25.28 20.02 -17.83
CA SER A 120 -26.46 20.21 -17.00
C SER A 120 -26.99 18.85 -16.48
N LEU A 121 -27.66 18.90 -15.34
CA LEU A 121 -28.32 17.73 -14.74
C LEU A 121 -29.83 17.91 -14.82
N PRO A 122 -30.55 17.04 -15.56
CA PRO A 122 -32.01 17.11 -15.64
C PRO A 122 -32.71 16.49 -14.43
N TYR A 123 -31.96 15.88 -13.52
CA TYR A 123 -32.48 15.19 -12.34
C TYR A 123 -32.25 15.99 -11.07
N GLU A 124 -33.18 15.91 -10.13
CA GLU A 124 -33.03 16.48 -8.78
C GLU A 124 -31.83 15.85 -8.07
N LYS A 125 -30.97 16.68 -7.48
CA LYS A 125 -29.81 16.20 -6.72
C LYS A 125 -30.23 15.64 -5.37
N LYS A 126 -29.89 14.37 -5.09
CA LYS A 126 -30.19 13.64 -3.84
C LYS A 126 -28.92 13.01 -3.29
N VAL A 127 -28.23 13.75 -2.45
CA VAL A 127 -26.95 13.33 -1.85
C VAL A 127 -27.20 12.78 -0.44
N THR A 128 -26.51 11.73 -0.06
CA THR A 128 -26.62 11.09 1.26
C THR A 128 -25.37 11.40 2.09
N TYR A 129 -25.58 11.96 3.27
CA TYR A 129 -24.52 12.20 4.26
C TYR A 129 -24.65 11.19 5.39
N ILE A 130 -23.56 10.50 5.69
CA ILE A 130 -23.43 9.61 6.85
C ILE A 130 -22.23 10.09 7.66
N PRO A 131 -22.39 10.34 8.98
CA PRO A 131 -21.27 10.73 9.84
C PRO A 131 -20.12 9.74 9.76
N TRP A 132 -18.90 10.24 9.86
CA TRP A 132 -17.68 9.45 9.86
C TRP A 132 -16.67 10.04 10.83
N ASN A 133 -15.91 9.19 11.52
CA ASN A 133 -14.82 9.64 12.36
C ASN A 133 -13.67 10.16 11.49
N LYS A 134 -13.37 11.46 11.60
CA LYS A 134 -12.32 12.12 10.81
C LYS A 134 -10.91 11.87 11.35
N ASP A 135 -10.79 11.38 12.59
CA ASP A 135 -9.50 11.06 13.19
C ASP A 135 -8.99 9.67 12.75
N PHE A 136 -9.88 8.84 12.23
CA PHE A 136 -9.49 7.52 11.71
C PHE A 136 -8.67 7.66 10.42
N PRO A 137 -7.60 6.85 10.21
CA PRO A 137 -6.73 6.98 9.04
C PRO A 137 -7.42 6.81 7.67
N LEU A 138 -8.53 6.08 7.62
CA LEU A 138 -9.34 5.90 6.43
C LEU A 138 -10.61 6.72 6.55
N ILE A 139 -10.83 7.63 5.61
CA ILE A 139 -11.99 8.51 5.57
C ILE A 139 -13.00 8.03 4.51
N ARG A 140 -14.28 8.11 4.86
CA ARG A 140 -15.37 7.83 3.95
C ARG A 140 -16.32 9.02 3.83
N GLU A 141 -16.50 9.49 2.61
CA GLU A 141 -17.48 10.51 2.23
C GLU A 141 -18.65 9.85 1.47
N SER A 142 -19.74 9.57 2.18
CA SER A 142 -20.91 8.90 1.60
C SER A 142 -21.57 9.69 0.48
N ASN A 143 -21.48 11.01 0.52
CA ASN A 143 -21.98 11.96 -0.48
C ASN A 143 -21.27 11.86 -1.83
N LYS A 144 -20.05 11.33 -1.87
CA LYS A 144 -19.29 11.07 -3.11
C LYS A 144 -19.46 9.65 -3.66
N CYS A 145 -20.12 8.74 -2.92
CA CYS A 145 -20.20 7.33 -3.29
C CYS A 145 -21.16 7.10 -4.47
N ILE A 146 -20.68 6.56 -5.58
CA ILE A 146 -21.47 6.16 -6.76
C ILE A 146 -21.96 4.71 -6.71
N LYS A 147 -21.77 4.01 -5.60
CA LYS A 147 -22.27 2.65 -5.37
C LYS A 147 -21.74 1.64 -6.40
N CYS A 148 -20.50 1.78 -6.80
CA CYS A 148 -19.85 0.90 -7.77
C CYS A 148 -19.46 -0.47 -7.20
N MET A 149 -19.48 -0.64 -5.89
CA MET A 149 -19.15 -1.85 -5.12
C MET A 149 -17.68 -2.30 -5.23
N ARG A 150 -16.77 -1.54 -5.84
CA ARG A 150 -15.35 -1.92 -5.94
C ARG A 150 -14.72 -2.15 -4.55
N CYS A 151 -15.01 -1.28 -3.56
CA CYS A 151 -14.47 -1.40 -2.20
C CYS A 151 -14.95 -2.67 -1.49
N ILE A 152 -16.19 -3.11 -1.71
CA ILE A 152 -16.69 -4.39 -1.19
C ILE A 152 -15.91 -5.52 -1.83
N GLN A 153 -15.89 -5.60 -3.15
CA GLN A 153 -15.30 -6.73 -3.87
C GLN A 153 -13.79 -6.86 -3.65
N ILE A 154 -13.04 -5.75 -3.56
CA ILE A 154 -11.61 -5.81 -3.27
C ILE A 154 -11.36 -6.26 -1.82
N CYS A 155 -12.19 -5.82 -0.87
CA CYS A 155 -12.10 -6.21 0.53
C CYS A 155 -12.44 -7.69 0.73
N ASP A 156 -13.47 -8.19 0.02
CA ASP A 156 -13.93 -9.57 0.15
C ASP A 156 -13.05 -10.55 -0.63
N LYS A 157 -12.79 -10.29 -1.92
CA LYS A 157 -12.14 -11.26 -2.80
C LYS A 157 -10.62 -11.28 -2.70
N VAL A 158 -10.01 -10.11 -2.39
CA VAL A 158 -8.54 -9.99 -2.37
C VAL A 158 -8.00 -9.95 -0.95
N GLN A 159 -8.67 -9.21 -0.05
CA GLN A 159 -8.22 -9.06 1.33
C GLN A 159 -8.93 -10.00 2.32
N ASP A 160 -10.06 -10.58 1.92
CA ASP A 160 -10.88 -11.52 2.71
C ASP A 160 -11.20 -11.01 4.13
N LEU A 161 -11.63 -9.72 4.21
CA LEU A 161 -11.91 -9.04 5.47
C LEU A 161 -13.38 -8.65 5.68
N GLN A 162 -14.16 -8.51 4.61
CA GLN A 162 -15.60 -8.19 4.64
C GLN A 162 -15.95 -6.93 5.47
N VAL A 163 -15.09 -5.91 5.43
CA VAL A 163 -15.30 -4.66 6.18
C VAL A 163 -16.46 -3.85 5.62
N TRP A 164 -16.69 -3.91 4.30
CA TRP A 164 -17.68 -3.12 3.59
C TRP A 164 -18.88 -3.95 3.15
N ASP A 165 -20.07 -3.39 3.25
CA ASP A 165 -21.30 -4.04 2.79
C ASP A 165 -22.31 -3.02 2.23
N VAL A 166 -23.31 -3.55 1.49
CA VAL A 166 -24.45 -2.79 0.97
C VAL A 166 -25.48 -2.64 2.06
N GLN A 167 -25.92 -1.40 2.27
CA GLN A 167 -26.96 -1.10 3.22
C GLN A 167 -28.13 -0.40 2.55
N LYS A 168 -29.33 -0.57 3.12
CA LYS A 168 -30.59 -0.03 2.62
C LYS A 168 -30.93 -0.59 1.22
N THR A 169 -32.05 -0.18 0.66
CA THR A 169 -32.56 -0.68 -0.63
C THR A 169 -33.09 0.46 -1.50
N GLY A 170 -33.22 0.20 -2.81
CA GLY A 170 -33.74 1.15 -3.78
C GLY A 170 -32.87 2.40 -3.87
N SER A 171 -33.48 3.57 -3.96
CA SER A 171 -32.76 4.86 -4.07
C SER A 171 -31.96 5.22 -2.84
N ARG A 172 -32.19 4.56 -1.71
CA ARG A 172 -31.44 4.76 -0.45
C ARG A 172 -30.22 3.84 -0.31
N THR A 173 -29.99 2.94 -1.25
CA THR A 173 -28.83 2.05 -1.25
C THR A 173 -27.55 2.84 -1.04
N THR A 174 -26.70 2.37 -0.14
CA THR A 174 -25.38 2.94 0.13
C THR A 174 -24.39 1.82 0.48
N VAL A 175 -23.10 2.11 0.38
CA VAL A 175 -22.04 1.23 0.91
C VAL A 175 -21.64 1.77 2.26
N ASN A 176 -21.53 0.92 3.27
CA ASN A 176 -21.08 1.29 4.61
C ASN A 176 -20.30 0.14 5.25
N VAL A 177 -19.82 0.34 6.48
CA VAL A 177 -19.21 -0.72 7.26
C VAL A 177 -20.23 -1.84 7.52
N SER A 178 -19.81 -3.08 7.36
CA SER A 178 -20.65 -4.27 7.57
C SER A 178 -21.37 -4.22 8.92
N GLN A 179 -22.62 -4.70 8.97
CA GLN A 179 -23.47 -4.69 10.16
C GLN A 179 -23.78 -3.27 10.70
N ASN A 180 -23.55 -2.24 9.92
CA ASN A 180 -23.74 -0.83 10.30
C ASN A 180 -22.91 -0.38 11.53
N ARG A 181 -21.76 -1.01 11.72
CA ARG A 181 -20.80 -0.64 12.79
C ARG A 181 -20.05 0.66 12.44
N ASN A 182 -19.42 1.23 13.44
CA ASN A 182 -18.37 2.23 13.21
C ASN A 182 -17.11 1.55 12.67
N ILE A 183 -16.28 2.30 11.95
CA ILE A 183 -15.07 1.74 11.35
C ILE A 183 -14.05 1.29 12.40
N GLU A 184 -14.03 1.94 13.56
CA GLU A 184 -13.17 1.61 14.70
C GLU A 184 -13.53 0.26 15.33
N GLU A 185 -14.79 -0.16 15.18
CA GLU A 185 -15.31 -1.44 15.68
C GLU A 185 -15.12 -2.58 14.67
N ALA A 186 -14.66 -2.25 13.46
CA ALA A 186 -14.47 -3.22 12.40
C ALA A 186 -13.04 -3.78 12.39
N GLU A 187 -12.89 -5.01 11.88
CA GLU A 187 -11.61 -5.69 11.74
C GLU A 187 -10.80 -5.17 10.52
N CYS A 188 -10.81 -3.85 10.32
CA CYS A 188 -10.12 -3.21 9.20
C CYS A 188 -8.60 -3.26 9.40
N SER A 189 -7.88 -3.87 8.45
CA SER A 189 -6.42 -3.91 8.45
C SER A 189 -5.75 -2.60 8.03
N LEU A 190 -6.53 -1.59 7.59
CA LEU A 190 -6.01 -0.33 7.04
C LEU A 190 -5.09 -0.51 5.83
N CYS A 191 -5.21 -1.59 5.06
CA CYS A 191 -4.41 -1.85 3.86
C CYS A 191 -4.61 -0.78 2.75
N GLY A 192 -5.72 -0.03 2.78
CA GLY A 192 -6.00 1.05 1.83
C GLY A 192 -6.38 0.60 0.41
N GLN A 193 -6.55 -0.69 0.15
CA GLN A 193 -6.92 -1.20 -1.18
C GLN A 193 -8.30 -0.71 -1.65
N CYS A 194 -9.22 -0.48 -0.74
CA CYS A 194 -10.50 0.15 -1.04
C CYS A 194 -10.35 1.62 -1.48
N ILE A 195 -9.30 2.32 -1.05
CA ILE A 195 -8.97 3.69 -1.45
C ILE A 195 -8.43 3.71 -2.88
N THR A 196 -7.42 2.88 -3.16
CA THR A 196 -6.77 2.83 -4.49
C THR A 196 -7.74 2.45 -5.61
N HIS A 197 -8.76 1.65 -5.29
CA HIS A 197 -9.78 1.19 -6.23
C HIS A 197 -11.06 2.05 -6.25
N CYS A 198 -11.17 3.10 -5.41
CA CYS A 198 -12.31 4.00 -5.43
C CYS A 198 -12.23 4.98 -6.63
N PRO A 199 -13.16 4.95 -7.60
CA PRO A 199 -13.05 5.78 -8.80
C PRO A 199 -13.40 7.26 -8.57
N VAL A 200 -13.92 7.63 -7.39
CA VAL A 200 -14.54 8.95 -7.14
C VAL A 200 -14.18 9.61 -5.81
N ASN A 201 -13.13 9.17 -5.13
CA ASN A 201 -12.72 9.70 -3.83
C ASN A 201 -13.76 9.58 -2.68
N ALA A 202 -14.72 8.68 -2.79
CA ALA A 202 -15.61 8.40 -1.66
C ALA A 202 -14.89 7.72 -0.49
N LEU A 203 -13.73 7.13 -0.76
CA LEU A 203 -12.78 6.60 0.20
C LEU A 203 -11.42 7.23 -0.05
N HIS A 204 -10.82 7.78 0.99
CA HIS A 204 -9.50 8.40 0.91
C HIS A 204 -8.77 8.30 2.26
N VAL A 205 -7.50 8.68 2.27
CA VAL A 205 -6.68 8.76 3.47
C VAL A 205 -7.02 10.04 4.22
N ARG A 206 -6.95 10.03 5.56
CA ARG A 206 -6.95 11.27 6.35
C ARG A 206 -5.82 12.17 5.87
N GLU A 207 -6.12 13.43 5.65
CA GLU A 207 -5.17 14.43 5.17
C GLU A 207 -4.43 15.05 6.35
N ASP A 208 -3.12 14.88 6.37
CA ASP A 208 -2.27 15.34 7.47
C ASP A 208 -1.17 16.32 6.99
N SER A 209 -1.20 16.81 5.74
CA SER A 209 -0.18 17.70 5.18
C SER A 209 -0.09 19.06 5.90
N GLU A 210 -1.21 19.59 6.40
CA GLU A 210 -1.21 20.84 7.18
C GLU A 210 -0.37 20.72 8.45
N HIS A 211 -0.44 19.59 9.15
CA HIS A 211 0.39 19.35 10.35
C HIS A 211 1.89 19.34 10.01
N ALA A 212 2.26 18.87 8.81
CA ALA A 212 3.65 18.95 8.36
C ALA A 212 4.08 20.40 8.08
N PHE A 213 3.24 21.18 7.41
CA PHE A 213 3.52 22.61 7.18
C PHE A 213 3.58 23.40 8.50
N GLU A 214 2.70 23.12 9.45
CA GLU A 214 2.78 23.70 10.79
C GLU A 214 4.12 23.33 11.47
N ALA A 215 4.56 22.08 11.38
CA ALA A 215 5.82 21.65 11.95
C ALA A 215 7.04 22.29 11.28
N PHE A 216 7.04 22.42 9.94
CA PHE A 216 8.12 23.05 9.18
C PHE A 216 8.26 24.56 9.50
N ASN A 217 7.20 25.21 9.92
CA ASN A 217 7.20 26.63 10.27
C ASN A 217 7.33 26.91 11.78
N ASP A 218 7.41 25.89 12.61
CA ASP A 218 7.53 26.01 14.06
C ASP A 218 9.02 26.14 14.48
N PRO A 219 9.48 27.34 14.92
CA PRO A 219 10.88 27.55 15.27
C PRO A 219 11.34 26.79 16.51
N ASP A 220 10.41 26.25 17.30
CA ASP A 220 10.73 25.44 18.49
C ASP A 220 10.91 23.96 18.16
N LYS A 221 10.66 23.54 16.92
CA LYS A 221 10.84 22.17 16.45
C LYS A 221 12.06 22.04 15.55
N VAL A 222 12.66 20.84 15.60
CA VAL A 222 13.62 20.35 14.62
C VAL A 222 12.95 19.24 13.85
N THR A 223 12.64 19.50 12.60
CA THR A 223 11.90 18.57 11.75
C THR A 223 12.84 17.58 11.08
N ILE A 224 12.55 16.29 11.28
CA ILE A 224 13.29 15.19 10.68
C ILE A 224 12.35 14.41 9.78
N VAL A 225 12.64 14.41 8.48
CA VAL A 225 11.85 13.67 7.49
C VAL A 225 12.58 12.40 7.06
N GLN A 226 11.87 11.27 7.06
CA GLN A 226 12.36 10.00 6.55
C GLN A 226 11.51 9.50 5.38
N ILE A 227 12.14 8.96 4.34
CA ILE A 227 11.49 8.56 3.09
C ILE A 227 11.56 7.03 2.94
N ALA A 228 10.39 6.38 2.85
CA ALA A 228 10.32 4.91 2.69
C ALA A 228 10.80 4.42 1.31
N PRO A 229 11.33 3.18 1.23
CA PRO A 229 11.88 2.61 0.00
C PRO A 229 10.95 2.72 -1.21
N ALA A 230 9.68 2.30 -1.08
CA ALA A 230 8.73 2.28 -2.19
C ALA A 230 8.26 3.67 -2.65
N VAL A 231 8.51 4.74 -1.89
CA VAL A 231 8.16 6.11 -2.28
C VAL A 231 8.98 6.54 -3.48
N ARG A 232 10.28 6.21 -3.51
CA ARG A 232 11.21 6.56 -4.60
C ARG A 232 10.76 6.05 -5.97
N ALA A 233 10.05 4.91 -6.02
CA ALA A 233 9.55 4.34 -7.27
C ALA A 233 8.26 4.98 -7.80
N ALA A 234 7.66 5.94 -7.06
CA ALA A 234 6.30 6.39 -7.36
C ALA A 234 6.04 7.90 -7.23
N TRP A 235 6.82 8.66 -6.46
CA TRP A 235 6.50 10.06 -6.15
C TRP A 235 6.45 10.96 -7.39
N GLY A 236 7.28 10.69 -8.40
CA GLY A 236 7.34 11.46 -9.64
C GLY A 236 6.18 11.22 -10.61
N GLU A 237 5.47 10.07 -10.48
CA GLU A 237 4.46 9.63 -11.46
C GLU A 237 3.36 10.66 -11.71
N SER A 238 2.83 11.27 -10.64
CA SER A 238 1.78 12.27 -10.73
C SER A 238 2.30 13.69 -11.04
N LEU A 239 3.63 13.87 -11.10
CA LEU A 239 4.30 15.14 -11.38
C LEU A 239 4.91 15.17 -12.79
N GLY A 240 4.75 14.09 -13.55
CA GLY A 240 5.22 13.98 -14.93
C GLY A 240 6.71 13.72 -15.07
N LEU A 241 7.37 13.21 -14.02
CA LEU A 241 8.75 12.75 -14.06
C LEU A 241 8.80 11.27 -14.45
N SER A 242 9.81 10.88 -15.24
CA SER A 242 10.16 9.47 -15.38
C SER A 242 10.74 8.92 -14.07
N ARG A 243 10.86 7.60 -13.95
CA ARG A 243 11.43 6.99 -12.73
C ARG A 243 12.92 7.35 -12.54
N GLU A 244 13.64 7.48 -13.63
CA GLU A 244 15.05 7.87 -13.64
C GLU A 244 15.24 9.33 -13.23
N GLU A 245 14.28 10.21 -13.56
CA GLU A 245 14.29 11.61 -13.16
C GLU A 245 13.84 11.82 -11.72
N ALA A 246 12.99 10.93 -11.20
CA ALA A 246 12.40 11.02 -9.86
C ALA A 246 13.32 10.40 -8.79
N THR A 247 14.56 10.89 -8.69
CA THR A 247 15.52 10.43 -7.69
C THR A 247 15.07 10.76 -6.27
N ILE A 248 15.60 10.05 -5.27
CA ILE A 248 15.32 10.33 -3.86
C ILE A 248 15.97 11.65 -3.42
N GLU A 249 17.11 11.99 -4.01
CA GLU A 249 17.86 13.21 -3.78
C GLU A 249 17.03 14.45 -4.18
N LYS A 250 16.33 14.39 -5.31
CA LYS A 250 15.39 15.45 -5.73
C LYS A 250 14.18 15.56 -4.81
N LEU A 251 13.65 14.44 -4.33
CA LEU A 251 12.59 14.48 -3.32
C LEU A 251 13.10 15.12 -2.03
N GLY A 252 14.35 14.83 -1.64
CA GLY A 252 15.02 15.46 -0.51
C GLY A 252 15.17 16.99 -0.70
N ASP A 253 15.55 17.44 -1.89
CA ASP A 253 15.62 18.88 -2.22
C ASP A 253 14.23 19.54 -2.13
N ALA A 254 13.17 18.88 -2.61
CA ALA A 254 11.80 19.38 -2.48
C ALA A 254 11.38 19.54 -1.02
N LEU A 255 11.68 18.55 -0.16
CA LEU A 255 11.36 18.59 1.27
C LEU A 255 12.11 19.70 2.00
N ARG A 256 13.40 19.90 1.71
CA ARG A 256 14.18 21.02 2.27
C ARG A 256 13.63 22.39 1.81
N LYS A 257 13.17 22.50 0.56
CA LYS A 257 12.50 23.72 0.07
C LYS A 257 11.16 23.99 0.77
N MET A 258 10.50 22.95 1.29
CA MET A 258 9.28 23.09 2.10
C MET A 258 9.58 23.41 3.57
N GLY A 259 10.83 23.35 4.02
CA GLY A 259 11.24 23.72 5.38
C GLY A 259 11.71 22.57 6.26
N ALA A 260 11.94 21.35 5.73
CA ALA A 260 12.53 20.27 6.51
C ALA A 260 13.97 20.57 6.91
N ASP A 261 14.30 20.44 8.22
CA ASP A 261 15.66 20.66 8.73
C ASP A 261 16.60 19.54 8.35
N TYR A 262 16.13 18.27 8.44
CA TYR A 262 16.88 17.08 8.06
C TYR A 262 16.02 16.15 7.20
N VAL A 263 16.63 15.59 6.17
CA VAL A 263 15.98 14.60 5.29
C VAL A 263 16.87 13.37 5.18
N PHE A 264 16.32 12.22 5.59
CA PHE A 264 17.01 10.94 5.65
C PHE A 264 16.29 9.86 4.84
N ASP A 265 16.94 8.71 4.74
CA ASP A 265 16.42 7.52 4.09
C ASP A 265 15.95 6.50 5.13
N THR A 266 14.69 6.07 5.07
CA THR A 266 14.20 4.96 5.92
C THR A 266 14.94 3.64 5.61
N ASP A 267 15.60 3.52 4.47
CA ASP A 267 16.37 2.33 4.10
C ASP A 267 17.53 2.08 5.08
N PHE A 268 18.09 3.11 5.71
CA PHE A 268 19.00 2.96 6.85
C PHE A 268 18.36 2.11 7.97
N ALA A 269 17.13 2.43 8.33
CA ALA A 269 16.43 1.69 9.37
C ALA A 269 15.89 0.33 8.87
N ALA A 270 15.69 0.17 7.57
CA ALA A 270 15.46 -1.15 7.00
C ALA A 270 16.68 -2.05 7.17
N ASP A 271 17.90 -1.53 6.94
CA ASP A 271 19.13 -2.25 7.24
C ASP A 271 19.25 -2.58 8.73
N LEU A 272 18.88 -1.63 9.61
CA LEU A 272 18.86 -1.85 11.06
C LEU A 272 17.86 -2.93 11.45
N THR A 273 16.65 -2.94 10.84
CA THR A 273 15.63 -3.98 11.06
C THR A 273 16.17 -5.36 10.68
N ILE A 274 16.89 -5.48 9.58
CA ILE A 274 17.52 -6.76 9.18
C ILE A 274 18.55 -7.23 10.22
N MET A 275 19.32 -6.31 10.82
CA MET A 275 20.26 -6.70 11.87
C MET A 275 19.55 -7.33 13.06
N GLU A 276 18.42 -6.77 13.50
CA GLU A 276 17.62 -7.31 14.61
C GLU A 276 16.85 -8.56 14.19
N GLU A 277 16.04 -8.50 13.12
CA GLU A 277 15.13 -9.56 12.69
C GLU A 277 15.87 -10.84 12.23
N ALA A 278 17.02 -10.69 11.53
CA ALA A 278 17.80 -11.85 11.13
C ALA A 278 18.46 -12.56 12.33
N ASN A 279 18.93 -11.80 13.35
CA ASN A 279 19.46 -12.40 14.57
C ASN A 279 18.35 -13.06 15.40
N GLU A 280 17.18 -12.41 15.55
CA GLU A 280 16.01 -13.01 16.19
C GLU A 280 15.60 -14.32 15.49
N PHE A 281 15.55 -14.33 14.16
CA PHE A 281 15.24 -15.55 13.40
C PHE A 281 16.24 -16.66 13.67
N LEU A 282 17.53 -16.37 13.69
CA LEU A 282 18.58 -17.37 13.97
C LEU A 282 18.47 -17.92 15.40
N GLU A 283 18.16 -17.09 16.40
CA GLU A 283 17.92 -17.54 17.77
C GLU A 283 16.70 -18.47 17.86
N ARG A 284 15.56 -18.06 17.25
CA ARG A 284 14.35 -18.89 17.21
C ARG A 284 14.56 -20.22 16.49
N LEU A 285 15.33 -20.21 15.39
CA LEU A 285 15.67 -21.42 14.63
C LEU A 285 16.54 -22.38 15.47
N GLN A 286 17.52 -21.84 16.22
CA GLN A 286 18.39 -22.61 17.09
C GLN A 286 17.62 -23.25 18.25
N HIS A 287 16.73 -22.50 18.91
CA HIS A 287 15.95 -22.97 20.06
C HIS A 287 14.67 -23.72 19.63
N LYS A 288 14.28 -23.63 18.35
CA LYS A 288 13.02 -24.19 17.79
C LYS A 288 11.77 -23.66 18.49
N GLU A 289 11.78 -22.36 18.82
CA GLU A 289 10.69 -21.68 19.51
C GLU A 289 10.00 -20.69 18.58
N HIS A 290 8.68 -20.55 18.68
CA HIS A 290 7.84 -19.61 17.92
C HIS A 290 8.08 -19.64 16.40
N LEU A 291 8.28 -20.86 15.84
CA LEU A 291 8.38 -21.09 14.40
C LEU A 291 7.05 -21.53 13.80
N PRO A 292 6.73 -21.13 12.55
CA PRO A 292 7.52 -20.20 11.74
C PRO A 292 7.53 -18.79 12.33
N MET A 293 8.63 -18.07 12.13
CA MET A 293 8.65 -16.65 12.42
C MET A 293 8.03 -15.87 11.27
N PHE A 294 7.13 -14.92 11.57
CA PHE A 294 6.57 -13.97 10.60
C PHE A 294 7.28 -12.62 10.70
N THR A 295 7.52 -11.98 9.56
CA THR A 295 7.95 -10.57 9.55
C THR A 295 6.86 -9.67 10.18
N SER A 296 7.24 -8.57 10.83
CA SER A 296 6.33 -7.66 11.55
C SER A 296 6.30 -6.23 11.00
N CYS A 297 7.10 -5.91 9.99
CA CYS A 297 7.24 -4.54 9.45
C CYS A 297 5.96 -3.99 8.77
N CYS A 298 4.99 -4.85 8.44
CA CYS A 298 3.72 -4.45 7.82
C CYS A 298 2.57 -4.33 8.85
N PRO A 299 2.19 -3.12 9.33
CA PRO A 299 1.17 -2.97 10.36
C PRO A 299 -0.24 -3.40 9.90
N GLY A 300 -0.51 -3.38 8.60
CA GLY A 300 -1.75 -3.91 8.06
C GLY A 300 -1.86 -5.43 8.21
N TRP A 301 -0.75 -6.14 8.08
CA TRP A 301 -0.63 -7.56 8.35
C TRP A 301 -0.77 -7.85 9.85
N VAL A 302 -0.05 -7.13 10.70
CA VAL A 302 -0.11 -7.30 12.16
C VAL A 302 -1.56 -7.12 12.66
N ARG A 303 -2.27 -6.11 12.18
CA ARG A 303 -3.71 -5.91 12.48
C ARG A 303 -4.57 -7.09 12.04
N PHE A 304 -4.31 -7.64 10.86
CA PHE A 304 -5.02 -8.81 10.37
C PHE A 304 -4.77 -10.03 11.27
N LEU A 305 -3.51 -10.34 11.58
CA LEU A 305 -3.15 -11.48 12.43
C LEU A 305 -3.84 -11.38 13.79
N LYS A 306 -3.72 -10.23 14.45
CA LYS A 306 -4.32 -10.00 15.77
C LYS A 306 -5.84 -10.13 15.79
N SER A 307 -6.52 -9.77 14.70
CA SER A 307 -7.99 -9.88 14.62
C SER A 307 -8.48 -11.26 14.20
N GLN A 308 -7.74 -11.96 13.34
CA GLN A 308 -8.19 -13.21 12.71
C GLN A 308 -7.54 -14.47 13.30
N TYR A 309 -6.30 -14.35 13.79
CA TYR A 309 -5.47 -15.46 14.30
C TYR A 309 -4.69 -15.03 15.55
N PRO A 310 -5.38 -14.63 16.65
CA PRO A 310 -4.72 -14.12 17.85
C PRO A 310 -3.81 -15.13 18.53
N ASP A 311 -4.03 -16.42 18.30
CA ASP A 311 -3.20 -17.53 18.77
C ASP A 311 -1.82 -17.61 18.09
N MET A 312 -1.60 -16.86 17.02
CA MET A 312 -0.33 -16.81 16.29
C MET A 312 0.46 -15.52 16.53
N VAL A 313 0.04 -14.65 17.44
CA VAL A 313 0.71 -13.36 17.68
C VAL A 313 2.16 -13.54 18.12
N ASP A 314 2.46 -14.57 18.93
CA ASP A 314 3.81 -14.88 19.41
C ASP A 314 4.77 -15.35 18.29
N HIS A 315 4.23 -15.68 17.12
CA HIS A 315 5.02 -15.99 15.93
C HIS A 315 5.51 -14.76 15.16
N LEU A 316 4.99 -13.56 15.45
CA LEU A 316 5.51 -12.32 14.86
C LEU A 316 6.94 -12.07 15.33
N SER A 317 7.79 -11.53 14.46
CA SER A 317 9.04 -10.91 14.89
C SER A 317 8.72 -9.78 15.87
N THR A 318 9.50 -9.64 16.92
CA THR A 318 9.36 -8.55 17.90
C THR A 318 9.94 -7.24 17.39
N ALA A 319 10.72 -7.26 16.29
CA ALA A 319 11.31 -6.07 15.69
C ALA A 319 10.24 -5.04 15.31
N LYS A 320 10.44 -3.78 15.70
CA LYS A 320 9.63 -2.65 15.22
C LYS A 320 9.79 -2.50 13.71
N SER A 321 8.81 -1.89 13.07
CA SER A 321 8.96 -1.56 11.66
C SER A 321 10.06 -0.50 11.43
N PRO A 322 10.70 -0.46 10.24
CA PRO A 322 11.84 0.43 9.97
C PRO A 322 11.61 1.90 10.35
N HIS A 323 10.44 2.46 10.07
CA HIS A 323 10.21 3.87 10.39
C HIS A 323 10.07 4.13 11.90
N GLN A 324 9.61 3.16 12.68
CA GLN A 324 9.57 3.27 14.15
C GLN A 324 10.99 3.15 14.73
N MET A 325 11.79 2.19 14.24
CA MET A 325 13.20 2.09 14.62
C MET A 325 13.95 3.39 14.30
N PHE A 326 13.71 3.95 13.10
CA PHE A 326 14.28 5.24 12.71
C PHE A 326 13.91 6.33 13.72
N GLY A 327 12.62 6.41 14.07
CA GLY A 327 12.11 7.38 15.05
C GLY A 327 12.75 7.23 16.42
N ALA A 328 12.85 6.01 16.94
CA ALA A 328 13.50 5.74 18.22
C ALA A 328 14.97 6.18 18.22
N ILE A 329 15.71 5.90 17.15
CA ILE A 329 17.11 6.32 17.01
C ILE A 329 17.27 7.84 16.89
N THR A 330 16.37 8.51 16.19
CA THR A 330 16.41 9.98 16.07
C THR A 330 16.08 10.68 17.38
N LYS A 331 15.13 10.15 18.16
CA LYS A 331 14.75 10.69 19.48
C LYS A 331 15.78 10.37 20.59
N THR A 332 16.73 9.48 20.36
CA THR A 332 17.72 9.06 21.35
C THR A 332 19.15 9.42 20.92
N TRP A 333 19.77 8.60 20.10
CA TRP A 333 21.15 8.75 19.68
C TRP A 333 21.40 10.02 18.84
N PHE A 334 20.54 10.28 17.84
CA PHE A 334 20.73 11.42 16.96
C PHE A 334 20.43 12.74 17.68
N ALA A 335 19.40 12.81 18.51
CA ALA A 335 19.09 13.96 19.35
C ALA A 335 20.31 14.37 20.22
N LYS A 336 20.96 13.38 20.85
CA LYS A 336 22.19 13.60 21.63
C LYS A 336 23.34 14.06 20.73
N LYS A 337 23.48 13.52 19.54
CA LYS A 337 24.57 13.85 18.58
C LYS A 337 24.48 15.31 18.11
N ILE A 338 23.28 15.81 17.86
CA ILE A 338 23.08 17.21 17.44
C ILE A 338 22.84 18.19 18.63
N GLY A 339 22.81 17.69 19.86
CA GLY A 339 22.64 18.49 21.07
C GLY A 339 21.25 19.12 21.20
N VAL A 340 20.22 18.46 20.67
CA VAL A 340 18.82 18.91 20.72
C VAL A 340 18.02 18.07 21.72
N ASP A 341 17.14 18.72 22.47
CA ASP A 341 16.21 18.01 23.37
C ASP A 341 15.26 17.12 22.52
N PRO A 342 15.12 15.82 22.82
CA PRO A 342 14.23 14.92 22.10
C PRO A 342 12.79 15.42 21.94
N SER A 343 12.28 16.20 22.91
CA SER A 343 10.94 16.80 22.85
C SER A 343 10.75 17.81 21.72
N LYS A 344 11.85 18.37 21.22
CA LYS A 344 11.84 19.33 20.09
C LYS A 344 11.95 18.65 18.74
N ILE A 345 12.34 17.39 18.68
CA ILE A 345 12.41 16.65 17.43
C ILE A 345 10.98 16.27 17.00
N TYR A 346 10.63 16.63 15.78
CA TYR A 346 9.39 16.24 15.13
C TYR A 346 9.68 15.33 13.94
N ASN A 347 9.44 14.03 14.12
CA ASN A 347 9.75 13.01 13.12
C ASN A 347 8.58 12.81 12.16
N ILE A 348 8.79 13.08 10.88
CA ILE A 348 7.80 12.94 9.81
C ILE A 348 8.23 11.78 8.91
N SER A 349 7.35 10.80 8.75
CA SER A 349 7.60 9.61 7.95
C SER A 349 6.78 9.64 6.65
N ILE A 350 7.45 9.61 5.49
CA ILE A 350 6.79 9.54 4.18
C ILE A 350 6.65 8.08 3.77
N MET A 351 5.41 7.60 3.68
CA MET A 351 5.10 6.17 3.55
C MET A 351 4.14 5.86 2.39
N PRO A 352 4.27 4.72 1.71
CA PRO A 352 3.29 4.26 0.72
C PRO A 352 2.02 3.67 1.36
N CYS A 353 1.83 3.82 2.66
CA CYS A 353 0.97 3.00 3.51
C CYS A 353 -0.03 3.84 4.32
N VAL A 354 -1.26 3.33 4.47
CA VAL A 354 -2.30 3.94 5.31
C VAL A 354 -2.21 3.44 6.76
N ALA A 355 -1.89 2.15 6.94
CA ALA A 355 -1.82 1.54 8.27
C ALA A 355 -0.72 2.15 9.15
N LYS A 356 0.33 2.72 8.56
CA LYS A 356 1.39 3.46 9.25
C LYS A 356 0.85 4.68 10.03
N LYS A 357 -0.22 5.34 9.56
CA LYS A 357 -0.90 6.41 10.31
C LYS A 357 -1.55 5.93 11.61
N HIS A 358 -1.86 4.65 11.71
CA HIS A 358 -2.35 4.04 12.95
C HIS A 358 -1.20 3.53 13.82
N GLU A 359 -0.15 2.98 13.21
CA GLU A 359 0.98 2.38 13.92
C GLU A 359 1.65 3.37 14.89
N ILE A 360 1.80 4.63 14.50
CA ILE A 360 2.37 5.68 15.37
C ILE A 360 1.56 5.98 16.63
N ALA A 361 0.29 5.58 16.66
CA ALA A 361 -0.59 5.76 17.82
C ALA A 361 -0.57 4.55 18.79
N ILE A 362 0.16 3.49 18.47
CA ILE A 362 0.27 2.30 19.32
C ILE A 362 1.10 2.67 20.58
N PRO A 363 0.64 2.28 21.78
CA PRO A 363 1.29 2.68 23.04
C PRO A 363 2.77 2.29 23.17
N SER A 364 3.18 1.16 22.56
CA SER A 364 4.57 0.68 22.57
C SER A 364 5.48 1.40 21.57
N MET A 365 4.97 2.34 20.75
CA MET A 365 5.80 3.11 19.79
C MET A 365 6.29 4.43 20.42
N LYS A 366 6.79 4.35 21.64
CA LYS A 366 7.34 5.49 22.42
C LYS A 366 8.35 5.06 23.50
N ASP A 367 9.04 3.97 23.28
CA ASP A 367 9.99 3.41 24.26
C ASP A 367 11.21 4.31 24.47
N SER A 368 11.46 5.27 23.60
CA SER A 368 12.39 6.38 23.78
C SER A 368 11.94 7.39 24.85
N GLY A 369 10.69 7.30 25.36
CA GLY A 369 10.05 8.28 26.22
C GLY A 369 9.22 9.33 25.47
N TYR A 370 9.32 9.36 24.14
CA TYR A 370 8.57 10.23 23.22
C TYR A 370 7.97 9.38 22.09
N PRO A 371 6.92 9.83 21.38
CA PRO A 371 6.50 9.15 20.16
C PRO A 371 7.69 8.95 19.22
N ASP A 372 7.93 7.72 18.77
CA ASP A 372 9.06 7.45 17.87
C ASP A 372 8.88 8.21 16.55
N VAL A 373 7.66 8.21 16.00
CA VAL A 373 7.26 9.00 14.83
C VAL A 373 6.06 9.88 15.20
N ASP A 374 6.13 11.16 14.88
CA ASP A 374 5.09 12.13 15.23
C ASP A 374 4.02 12.25 14.13
N LEU A 375 4.41 12.09 12.86
CA LEU A 375 3.51 12.24 11.72
C LEU A 375 3.83 11.27 10.59
N VAL A 376 2.79 10.74 9.93
CA VAL A 376 2.92 9.93 8.72
C VAL A 376 2.21 10.63 7.56
N LEU A 377 2.95 10.90 6.50
CA LEU A 377 2.44 11.37 5.22
C LEU A 377 2.45 10.24 4.19
N THR A 378 1.43 10.15 3.38
CA THR A 378 1.46 9.24 2.22
C THR A 378 2.19 9.87 1.04
N THR A 379 2.64 9.05 0.09
CA THR A 379 3.22 9.53 -1.19
C THR A 379 2.30 10.54 -1.87
N ARG A 380 0.97 10.32 -1.84
CA ARG A 380 -0.02 11.25 -2.42
C ARG A 380 -0.09 12.59 -1.71
N GLU A 381 0.06 12.61 -0.38
CA GLU A 381 0.08 13.87 0.40
C GLU A 381 1.31 14.69 0.04
N VAL A 382 2.49 14.07 0.00
CA VAL A 382 3.73 14.76 -0.38
C VAL A 382 3.67 15.33 -1.81
N VAL A 383 3.11 14.59 -2.76
CA VAL A 383 2.87 15.10 -4.12
C VAL A 383 1.98 16.35 -4.12
N ARG A 384 0.95 16.39 -3.26
CA ARG A 384 0.10 17.59 -3.11
C ARG A 384 0.85 18.74 -2.46
N MET A 385 1.67 18.48 -1.46
CA MET A 385 2.51 19.50 -0.81
C MET A 385 3.48 20.13 -1.81
N ILE A 386 4.16 19.35 -2.65
CA ILE A 386 5.02 19.83 -3.73
C ILE A 386 4.25 20.77 -4.68
N ARG A 387 2.99 20.42 -5.00
CA ARG A 387 2.14 21.26 -5.85
C ARG A 387 1.66 22.53 -5.16
N SER A 388 1.30 22.45 -3.87
CA SER A 388 0.81 23.62 -3.10
C SER A 388 1.90 24.66 -2.89
N GLU A 389 3.16 24.22 -2.75
CA GLU A 389 4.34 25.10 -2.68
C GLU A 389 4.83 25.57 -4.05
N HIS A 390 4.11 25.25 -5.14
CA HIS A 390 4.49 25.62 -6.51
C HIS A 390 5.93 25.22 -6.89
N ILE A 391 6.46 24.14 -6.30
CA ILE A 391 7.79 23.64 -6.61
C ILE A 391 7.79 23.05 -8.02
N ASP A 392 8.55 23.65 -8.93
CA ASP A 392 8.75 23.07 -10.26
C ASP A 392 9.78 21.95 -10.17
N VAL A 393 9.29 20.71 -10.25
CA VAL A 393 10.09 19.49 -10.08
C VAL A 393 11.20 19.33 -11.13
N ARG A 394 11.12 20.04 -12.26
CA ARG A 394 12.16 20.03 -13.31
C ARG A 394 13.44 20.74 -12.90
N TYR A 395 13.37 21.62 -11.89
CA TYR A 395 14.52 22.39 -11.37
C TYR A 395 15.03 21.88 -10.03
N LEU A 396 14.49 20.75 -9.54
CA LEU A 396 15.02 20.08 -8.36
C LEU A 396 16.43 19.55 -8.62
N GLN A 397 17.28 19.62 -7.61
CA GLN A 397 18.67 19.19 -7.67
C GLN A 397 18.86 17.83 -6.99
N ASP A 398 19.78 17.03 -7.47
CA ASP A 398 20.19 15.79 -6.81
C ASP A 398 21.13 16.15 -5.65
N VAL A 399 20.54 16.53 -4.51
CA VAL A 399 21.25 16.88 -3.27
C VAL A 399 21.24 15.67 -2.34
N ALA A 400 22.42 15.23 -1.96
CA ALA A 400 22.57 14.08 -1.05
C ALA A 400 21.67 14.23 0.20
N LEU A 401 21.14 13.13 0.68
CA LEU A 401 20.44 13.07 1.96
C LEU A 401 21.42 13.31 3.10
N ASP A 402 20.89 13.66 4.27
CA ASP A 402 21.71 14.09 5.40
C ASP A 402 22.43 12.90 6.07
N ASP A 403 23.64 13.12 6.57
CA ASP A 403 24.41 12.15 7.35
C ASP A 403 24.10 12.26 8.85
N PRO A 404 24.22 11.17 9.61
CA PRO A 404 24.70 9.83 9.22
C PRO A 404 23.60 8.85 8.84
N LEU A 405 22.32 9.23 8.89
CA LEU A 405 21.17 8.31 8.72
C LEU A 405 20.66 8.27 7.26
N GLY A 406 21.38 8.88 6.32
CA GLY A 406 21.04 8.87 4.89
C GLY A 406 21.71 7.77 4.09
N THR A 407 22.65 7.02 4.70
CA THR A 407 23.34 5.91 4.03
C THR A 407 22.51 4.65 4.07
N ALA A 408 22.20 4.09 2.91
CA ALA A 408 21.38 2.89 2.74
C ALA A 408 22.08 1.83 1.89
N SER A 409 21.68 0.56 2.08
CA SER A 409 22.08 -0.54 1.20
C SER A 409 20.99 -0.87 0.18
N GLY A 410 21.33 -1.61 -0.89
CA GLY A 410 20.36 -2.18 -1.80
C GLY A 410 19.38 -3.12 -1.10
N ALA A 411 19.82 -3.80 -0.02
CA ALA A 411 18.94 -4.62 0.82
C ALA A 411 17.84 -3.77 1.49
N GLY A 412 18.13 -2.55 1.94
CA GLY A 412 17.12 -1.61 2.44
C GLY A 412 16.12 -1.18 1.36
N VAL A 413 16.63 -0.89 0.15
CA VAL A 413 15.80 -0.45 -1.00
C VAL A 413 14.73 -1.49 -1.36
N ILE A 414 15.07 -2.79 -1.38
CA ILE A 414 14.11 -3.83 -1.79
C ILE A 414 13.00 -4.10 -0.77
N PHE A 415 13.05 -3.57 0.45
CA PHE A 415 11.93 -3.65 1.43
C PHE A 415 10.59 -3.16 0.87
N GLY A 416 10.63 -2.30 -0.14
CA GLY A 416 9.44 -1.80 -0.82
C GLY A 416 8.72 -2.82 -1.70
N ALA A 417 9.36 -3.93 -2.04
CA ALA A 417 8.85 -4.97 -2.92
C ALA A 417 8.50 -6.25 -2.15
N THR A 418 7.55 -7.04 -2.66
CA THR A 418 7.27 -8.38 -2.13
C THR A 418 8.49 -9.29 -2.30
N GLY A 419 8.87 -10.01 -1.27
CA GLY A 419 10.08 -10.85 -1.20
C GLY A 419 11.33 -10.09 -0.79
N GLY A 420 11.31 -8.75 -0.76
CA GLY A 420 12.49 -7.94 -0.48
C GLY A 420 12.97 -8.02 0.97
N VAL A 421 12.06 -8.08 1.93
CA VAL A 421 12.43 -8.25 3.35
C VAL A 421 13.06 -9.62 3.57
N MET A 422 12.43 -10.67 3.03
CA MET A 422 12.94 -12.03 3.08
C MET A 422 14.35 -12.15 2.47
N GLU A 423 14.53 -11.57 1.28
CA GLU A 423 15.82 -11.60 0.60
C GLU A 423 16.91 -10.88 1.40
N ALA A 424 16.61 -9.68 1.93
CA ALA A 424 17.54 -8.93 2.77
C ALA A 424 17.92 -9.70 4.05
N ALA A 425 16.92 -10.33 4.71
CA ALA A 425 17.15 -11.14 5.90
C ALA A 425 18.02 -12.38 5.61
N LEU A 426 17.73 -13.10 4.53
CA LEU A 426 18.50 -14.29 4.14
C LEU A 426 19.94 -13.93 3.75
N ARG A 427 20.17 -12.81 3.06
CA ARG A 427 21.53 -12.30 2.76
C ARG A 427 22.35 -12.11 4.03
N SER A 428 21.77 -11.48 5.06
CA SER A 428 22.47 -11.20 6.32
C SER A 428 22.54 -12.44 7.23
N ALA A 429 21.49 -13.26 7.31
CA ALA A 429 21.51 -14.51 8.06
C ALA A 429 22.61 -15.48 7.55
N HIS A 430 22.78 -15.56 6.23
CA HIS A 430 23.87 -16.34 5.64
C HIS A 430 25.24 -15.85 6.15
N TYR A 431 25.47 -14.54 6.17
CA TYR A 431 26.73 -13.96 6.67
C TYR A 431 26.92 -14.24 8.18
N PHE A 432 25.88 -14.09 8.99
CA PHE A 432 25.98 -14.31 10.44
C PHE A 432 26.33 -15.76 10.80
N VAL A 433 25.89 -16.71 9.97
CA VAL A 433 26.19 -18.14 10.19
C VAL A 433 27.54 -18.55 9.61
N THR A 434 27.86 -18.09 8.39
CA THR A 434 29.05 -18.58 7.65
C THR A 434 30.26 -17.68 7.74
N GLY A 435 30.12 -16.44 8.18
CA GLY A 435 31.14 -15.40 8.16
C GLY A 435 31.50 -14.90 6.75
N LYS A 436 30.72 -15.26 5.72
CA LYS A 436 30.96 -14.89 4.31
C LYS A 436 29.68 -14.42 3.65
N ASN A 437 29.78 -13.41 2.79
CA ASN A 437 28.68 -13.01 1.94
C ASN A 437 28.35 -14.10 0.91
N ALA A 438 27.08 -14.37 0.73
CA ALA A 438 26.58 -15.07 -0.45
C ALA A 438 26.65 -14.16 -1.68
N ASP A 439 26.44 -14.73 -2.87
CA ASP A 439 26.07 -13.89 -4.02
C ASP A 439 24.83 -13.08 -3.66
N PRO A 440 24.80 -11.76 -3.88
CA PRO A 440 23.62 -10.95 -3.54
C PRO A 440 22.31 -11.45 -4.15
N ASP A 441 22.37 -12.11 -5.31
CA ASP A 441 21.19 -12.66 -5.99
C ASP A 441 20.94 -14.16 -5.69
N ALA A 442 21.71 -14.77 -4.76
CA ALA A 442 21.52 -16.18 -4.38
C ALA A 442 20.13 -16.50 -3.83
N PHE A 443 19.42 -15.51 -3.34
CA PHE A 443 18.08 -15.63 -2.76
C PHE A 443 16.96 -15.05 -3.64
N ALA A 444 17.26 -14.73 -4.91
CA ALA A 444 16.29 -14.10 -5.84
C ALA A 444 15.03 -14.93 -6.10
N ASP A 445 15.02 -16.22 -5.78
CA ASP A 445 13.84 -17.06 -5.89
C ASP A 445 12.65 -16.61 -5.02
N VAL A 446 12.87 -15.73 -4.03
CA VAL A 446 11.78 -15.13 -3.25
C VAL A 446 11.07 -14.00 -3.99
N ARG A 447 11.65 -13.42 -5.04
CA ARG A 447 11.09 -12.30 -5.82
C ARG A 447 9.88 -12.75 -6.64
N GLY A 448 8.89 -11.90 -6.82
CA GLY A 448 7.77 -12.12 -7.74
C GLY A 448 6.47 -11.48 -7.25
N MET A 449 5.46 -11.52 -8.16
CA MET A 449 4.14 -10.95 -7.91
C MET A 449 3.09 -12.02 -7.57
N ASP A 450 3.49 -13.30 -7.49
CA ASP A 450 2.60 -14.38 -7.07
C ASP A 450 2.13 -14.12 -5.64
N GLY A 451 0.84 -14.25 -5.41
CA GLY A 451 0.25 -13.89 -4.10
C GLY A 451 0.71 -14.79 -2.95
N TRP A 452 1.18 -16.01 -3.25
CA TRP A 452 1.84 -16.93 -2.33
C TRP A 452 2.92 -17.68 -3.10
N LYS A 453 4.15 -17.55 -2.64
CA LYS A 453 5.34 -18.17 -3.21
C LYS A 453 6.14 -18.89 -2.13
N GLU A 454 6.79 -19.98 -2.49
CA GLU A 454 7.62 -20.81 -1.61
C GLU A 454 9.04 -20.86 -2.14
N ALA A 455 10.00 -20.85 -1.22
CA ALA A 455 11.41 -21.02 -1.53
C ALA A 455 12.10 -21.82 -0.41
N THR A 456 13.14 -22.54 -0.77
CA THR A 456 13.92 -23.31 0.20
C THR A 456 15.40 -23.08 -0.06
N PHE A 457 16.12 -22.73 1.00
CA PHE A 457 17.56 -22.44 0.94
C PHE A 457 18.32 -23.33 1.92
N THR A 458 19.60 -23.57 1.63
CA THR A 458 20.50 -24.25 2.56
C THR A 458 21.54 -23.25 3.04
N ILE A 459 21.58 -22.99 4.35
CA ILE A 459 22.54 -22.10 4.99
C ILE A 459 23.38 -22.95 5.95
N ASP A 460 24.67 -23.10 5.67
CA ASP A 460 25.61 -23.94 6.44
C ASP A 460 25.05 -25.34 6.78
N GLY A 461 24.48 -26.01 5.77
CA GLY A 461 23.89 -27.34 5.92
C GLY A 461 22.49 -27.37 6.57
N THR A 462 21.99 -26.26 7.06
CA THR A 462 20.63 -26.14 7.62
C THR A 462 19.65 -25.75 6.52
N LEU A 463 18.57 -26.54 6.37
CA LEU A 463 17.51 -26.26 5.43
C LEU A 463 16.54 -25.22 6.04
N VAL A 464 16.32 -24.12 5.33
CA VAL A 464 15.40 -23.03 5.69
C VAL A 464 14.27 -22.97 4.67
N ARG A 465 13.06 -23.22 5.11
CA ARG A 465 11.85 -23.19 4.26
C ARG A 465 11.16 -21.84 4.45
N CYS A 466 11.02 -21.11 3.36
CA CYS A 466 10.45 -19.77 3.35
C CYS A 466 9.14 -19.71 2.59
N ALA A 467 8.23 -18.85 3.04
CA ALA A 467 7.08 -18.44 2.26
C ALA A 467 7.01 -16.91 2.15
N ILE A 468 6.59 -16.43 0.99
CA ILE A 468 6.40 -15.01 0.69
C ILE A 468 4.93 -14.83 0.29
N VAL A 469 4.22 -13.97 1.01
CA VAL A 469 2.78 -13.79 0.80
C VAL A 469 2.43 -12.31 0.68
N SER A 470 1.67 -11.98 -0.36
CA SER A 470 1.11 -10.64 -0.54
C SER A 470 -0.40 -10.69 -0.77
N GLY A 471 -1.12 -9.76 -0.10
CA GLY A 471 -2.57 -9.77 -0.02
C GLY A 471 -3.11 -10.68 1.09
N LEU A 472 -4.02 -10.15 1.91
CA LEU A 472 -4.48 -10.83 3.13
C LEU A 472 -5.32 -12.09 2.85
N GLY A 473 -6.03 -12.15 1.73
CA GLY A 473 -6.73 -13.38 1.33
C GLY A 473 -5.76 -14.53 1.01
N ASN A 474 -4.59 -14.23 0.43
CA ASN A 474 -3.53 -15.22 0.24
C ASN A 474 -2.93 -15.64 1.59
N THR A 475 -2.72 -14.67 2.48
CA THR A 475 -2.23 -14.91 3.84
C THR A 475 -3.16 -15.82 4.63
N ARG A 476 -4.48 -15.59 4.54
CA ARG A 476 -5.47 -16.49 5.15
C ARG A 476 -5.32 -17.91 4.63
N ARG A 477 -5.22 -18.10 3.32
CA ARG A 477 -5.04 -19.42 2.70
C ARG A 477 -3.78 -20.13 3.19
N LEU A 478 -2.66 -19.40 3.32
CA LEU A 478 -1.41 -19.95 3.86
C LEU A 478 -1.59 -20.39 5.32
N ILE A 479 -2.12 -19.53 6.20
CA ILE A 479 -2.30 -19.86 7.62
C ILE A 479 -3.24 -21.06 7.78
N GLU A 480 -4.34 -21.11 7.04
CA GLU A 480 -5.26 -22.24 7.07
C GLU A 480 -4.61 -23.54 6.57
N ALA A 481 -3.75 -23.49 5.54
CA ALA A 481 -2.98 -24.65 5.08
C ALA A 481 -1.98 -25.12 6.15
N MET A 482 -1.35 -24.19 6.88
CA MET A 482 -0.48 -24.51 8.03
C MET A 482 -1.28 -25.19 9.16
N HIS A 483 -2.45 -24.65 9.53
CA HIS A 483 -3.32 -25.28 10.54
C HIS A 483 -3.76 -26.68 10.15
N ARG A 484 -4.03 -26.93 8.85
CA ARG A 484 -4.30 -28.27 8.32
C ARG A 484 -3.06 -29.15 8.20
N LYS A 485 -1.85 -28.62 8.50
CA LYS A 485 -0.55 -29.30 8.38
C LYS A 485 -0.22 -29.76 6.95
N GLU A 486 -0.73 -29.05 5.96
CA GLU A 486 -0.45 -29.28 4.55
C GLU A 486 0.91 -28.71 4.14
N VAL A 487 1.33 -27.62 4.80
CA VAL A 487 2.60 -26.94 4.59
C VAL A 487 3.26 -26.59 5.93
N ALA A 488 4.59 -26.41 5.90
CA ALA A 488 5.36 -26.00 7.08
C ALA A 488 6.57 -25.16 6.64
N TYR A 489 6.77 -24.05 7.30
CA TYR A 489 7.85 -23.10 7.02
C TYR A 489 8.64 -22.77 8.29
N ASP A 490 9.78 -22.15 8.11
CA ASP A 490 10.64 -21.69 9.19
C ASP A 490 10.57 -20.14 9.26
N PHE A 491 10.46 -19.46 8.09
CA PHE A 491 10.36 -18.01 8.01
C PHE A 491 9.34 -17.57 6.94
N ILE A 492 8.48 -16.60 7.27
CA ILE A 492 7.39 -16.14 6.40
C ILE A 492 7.37 -14.64 6.31
N GLU A 493 7.52 -14.10 5.09
CA GLU A 493 7.24 -12.69 4.80
C GLU A 493 5.75 -12.51 4.48
N VAL A 494 5.10 -11.54 5.13
CA VAL A 494 3.71 -11.18 4.84
C VAL A 494 3.56 -9.68 4.57
N MET A 495 3.02 -9.35 3.40
CA MET A 495 2.62 -8.00 3.02
C MET A 495 1.10 -7.92 2.82
N ALA A 496 0.44 -7.00 3.53
CA ALA A 496 -1.02 -6.83 3.42
C ALA A 496 -1.48 -6.38 2.02
N CYS A 497 -0.65 -5.60 1.33
CA CYS A 497 -0.97 -5.10 -0.01
C CYS A 497 -0.49 -6.07 -1.09
N PRO A 498 -1.28 -6.36 -2.13
CA PRO A 498 -0.79 -7.06 -3.32
C PRO A 498 0.43 -6.35 -3.91
N GLY A 499 1.52 -7.09 -4.14
CA GLY A 499 2.78 -6.55 -4.62
C GLY A 499 3.62 -5.79 -3.58
N GLY A 500 3.32 -5.94 -2.28
CA GLY A 500 4.04 -5.30 -1.19
C GLY A 500 3.77 -3.79 -1.09
N CYS A 501 4.72 -3.05 -0.53
CA CYS A 501 4.59 -1.60 -0.34
C CYS A 501 4.53 -0.82 -1.68
N SER A 502 5.03 -1.38 -2.77
CA SER A 502 4.90 -0.85 -4.13
C SER A 502 3.43 -0.73 -4.57
N GLY A 503 2.53 -1.65 -4.11
CA GLY A 503 1.08 -1.59 -4.26
C GLY A 503 0.35 -0.95 -3.07
N GLY A 504 1.04 -0.22 -2.23
CA GLY A 504 0.53 0.33 -0.98
C GLY A 504 -0.62 1.31 -1.13
N GLY A 505 -1.54 1.33 -0.16
CA GLY A 505 -2.73 2.19 -0.17
C GLY A 505 -2.46 3.69 -0.16
N GLY A 506 -1.20 4.13 0.09
CA GLY A 506 -0.73 5.52 0.04
C GLY A 506 -0.09 5.94 -1.28
N GLN A 507 0.16 5.01 -2.21
CA GLN A 507 0.79 5.27 -3.50
C GLN A 507 -0.11 6.04 -4.48
N PRO A 508 0.45 6.72 -5.50
CA PRO A 508 -0.32 7.35 -6.57
C PRO A 508 -1.30 6.37 -7.24
N ILE A 509 -2.47 6.87 -7.61
CA ILE A 509 -3.55 6.07 -8.19
C ILE A 509 -3.64 6.37 -9.69
N HIS A 510 -3.53 5.30 -10.48
CA HIS A 510 -3.71 5.33 -11.94
C HIS A 510 -4.92 4.47 -12.29
N GLU A 511 -5.99 5.09 -12.78
CA GLU A 511 -7.20 4.36 -13.10
C GLU A 511 -6.97 3.34 -14.22
N GLY A 512 -7.39 2.10 -13.96
CA GLY A 512 -7.24 1.00 -14.93
C GLY A 512 -5.83 0.43 -15.07
N SER A 513 -4.86 0.89 -14.25
CA SER A 513 -3.46 0.42 -14.25
C SER A 513 -3.00 0.11 -12.83
N GLU A 514 -2.54 -1.11 -12.61
CA GLU A 514 -1.88 -1.55 -11.38
C GLU A 514 -0.37 -1.51 -11.60
N LEU A 515 0.31 -0.54 -10.99
CA LEU A 515 1.76 -0.32 -11.21
C LEU A 515 2.66 -0.96 -10.15
N ALA A 516 2.11 -1.83 -9.29
CA ALA A 516 2.88 -2.45 -8.21
C ALA A 516 4.07 -3.27 -8.75
N ALA A 517 3.87 -3.99 -9.85
CA ALA A 517 4.91 -4.82 -10.48
C ALA A 517 6.05 -3.97 -11.04
N GLU A 518 5.72 -2.91 -11.78
CA GLU A 518 6.72 -2.00 -12.37
C GLU A 518 7.50 -1.24 -11.31
N ARG A 519 6.84 -0.82 -10.22
CA ARG A 519 7.49 -0.17 -9.08
C ARG A 519 8.41 -1.14 -8.34
N ALA A 520 7.97 -2.39 -8.11
CA ALA A 520 8.80 -3.42 -7.50
C ALA A 520 10.04 -3.75 -8.35
N ALA A 521 9.86 -3.88 -9.67
CA ALA A 521 10.97 -4.11 -10.60
C ALA A 521 12.00 -2.98 -10.55
N ALA A 522 11.56 -1.72 -10.44
CA ALA A 522 12.44 -0.57 -10.29
C ALA A 522 13.27 -0.64 -8.98
N LEU A 523 12.69 -1.08 -7.87
CA LEU A 523 13.43 -1.23 -6.62
C LEU A 523 14.51 -2.33 -6.71
N TYR A 524 14.19 -3.48 -7.31
CA TYR A 524 15.19 -4.52 -7.55
C TYR A 524 16.28 -4.08 -8.51
N GLN A 525 15.96 -3.26 -9.51
CA GLN A 525 16.94 -2.68 -10.42
C GLN A 525 17.86 -1.71 -9.66
N LEU A 526 17.35 -0.89 -8.76
CA LEU A 526 18.14 0.00 -7.92
C LEU A 526 19.08 -0.81 -7.02
N ASP A 527 18.63 -1.87 -6.34
CA ASP A 527 19.49 -2.78 -5.57
C ASP A 527 20.65 -3.31 -6.43
N GLY A 528 20.33 -3.77 -7.64
CA GLY A 528 21.35 -4.29 -8.57
C GLY A 528 22.44 -3.27 -8.94
N HIS A 529 22.17 -1.98 -8.87
CA HIS A 529 23.11 -0.90 -9.12
C HIS A 529 23.79 -0.36 -7.86
N CYS A 530 23.30 -0.72 -6.65
CA CYS A 530 23.91 -0.30 -5.40
C CYS A 530 25.29 -0.94 -5.22
N ARG A 531 26.26 -0.13 -4.80
CA ARG A 531 27.59 -0.62 -4.40
C ARG A 531 27.51 -1.45 -3.13
N LEU A 532 26.64 -1.05 -2.20
CA LEU A 532 26.38 -1.70 -0.92
C LEU A 532 25.08 -2.50 -1.05
N ARG A 533 25.13 -3.82 -0.99
CA ARG A 533 23.96 -4.69 -1.21
C ARG A 533 23.57 -5.53 0.03
N PHE A 534 24.27 -5.37 1.14
CA PHE A 534 24.05 -6.12 2.37
C PHE A 534 23.82 -5.17 3.55
N SER A 535 22.79 -5.41 4.33
CA SER A 535 22.43 -4.57 5.49
C SER A 535 23.52 -4.58 6.57
N HIS A 536 24.16 -5.73 6.82
CA HIS A 536 25.22 -5.87 7.82
C HIS A 536 26.53 -5.14 7.42
N GLU A 537 26.68 -4.75 6.17
CA GLU A 537 27.83 -3.95 5.69
C GLU A 537 27.57 -2.44 5.74
N ASN A 538 26.34 -2.00 6.09
CA ASN A 538 26.04 -0.58 6.17
C ASN A 538 26.90 0.10 7.25
N PRO A 539 27.83 1.01 6.87
CA PRO A 539 28.78 1.59 7.82
C PRO A 539 28.10 2.46 8.88
N ALA A 540 26.96 3.08 8.55
CA ALA A 540 26.18 3.89 9.50
C ALA A 540 25.49 3.01 10.54
N VAL A 541 24.92 1.86 10.13
CA VAL A 541 24.35 0.86 11.05
C VAL A 541 25.45 0.27 11.96
N GLN A 542 26.59 -0.09 11.39
CA GLN A 542 27.72 -0.58 12.19
C GLN A 542 28.24 0.46 13.18
N ALA A 543 28.27 1.75 12.79
CA ALA A 543 28.66 2.83 13.69
C ALA A 543 27.64 2.99 14.83
N LEU A 544 26.34 2.91 14.53
CA LEU A 544 25.28 2.99 15.54
C LEU A 544 25.43 1.89 16.60
N TYR A 545 25.71 0.64 16.20
CA TYR A 545 25.95 -0.42 17.18
C TYR A 545 27.20 -0.15 18.02
N ARG A 546 28.33 0.22 17.40
CA ARG A 546 29.57 0.51 18.14
C ARG A 546 29.44 1.69 19.13
N GLU A 547 28.67 2.73 18.75
CA GLU A 547 28.57 3.97 19.51
C GLU A 547 27.45 3.95 20.55
N PHE A 548 26.40 3.14 20.34
CA PHE A 548 25.18 3.28 21.13
C PHE A 548 24.49 1.94 21.48
N LEU A 549 24.18 1.10 20.51
CA LEU A 549 23.39 -0.12 20.72
C LEU A 549 24.21 -1.33 21.14
N GLU A 550 25.55 -1.27 21.09
CA GLU A 550 26.51 -2.33 21.38
C GLU A 550 26.49 -3.46 20.33
N LYS A 551 25.41 -4.23 20.25
CA LYS A 551 25.20 -5.36 19.34
C LYS A 551 23.71 -5.58 19.09
N PRO A 552 23.34 -6.34 18.02
CA PRO A 552 21.95 -6.79 17.86
C PRO A 552 21.45 -7.55 19.08
N LEU A 553 20.16 -7.41 19.39
CA LEU A 553 19.47 -8.01 20.55
C LEU A 553 20.14 -7.67 21.89
N SER A 554 20.88 -6.55 21.98
CA SER A 554 21.31 -6.06 23.28
C SER A 554 20.12 -5.52 24.08
N PRO A 555 20.21 -5.41 25.44
CA PRO A 555 19.09 -4.88 26.23
C PRO A 555 18.61 -3.49 25.78
N LEU A 556 19.53 -2.64 25.27
CA LEU A 556 19.16 -1.32 24.74
C LEU A 556 18.52 -1.43 23.36
N ALA A 557 19.01 -2.33 22.50
CA ALA A 557 18.38 -2.61 21.20
C ALA A 557 16.98 -3.18 21.40
N GLU A 558 16.79 -4.15 22.27
CA GLU A 558 15.47 -4.70 22.62
C GLU A 558 14.52 -3.62 23.13
N GLN A 559 14.99 -2.73 24.03
CA GLN A 559 14.16 -1.64 24.55
C GLN A 559 13.70 -0.67 23.47
N LEU A 560 14.56 -0.28 22.54
CA LEU A 560 14.29 0.79 21.57
C LEU A 560 13.72 0.28 20.24
N LEU A 561 14.17 -0.91 19.80
CA LEU A 561 13.93 -1.41 18.45
C LEU A 561 12.93 -2.57 18.39
N HIS A 562 12.54 -3.12 19.55
CA HIS A 562 11.56 -4.20 19.63
C HIS A 562 10.25 -3.73 20.25
N THR A 563 9.20 -4.50 20.12
CA THR A 563 7.86 -4.19 20.61
C THR A 563 7.15 -5.44 21.11
N ASP A 564 6.33 -5.28 22.12
CA ASP A 564 5.36 -6.28 22.55
C ASP A 564 4.06 -6.13 21.76
N HIS A 565 3.81 -7.06 20.86
CA HIS A 565 2.59 -7.09 20.07
C HIS A 565 1.33 -7.36 20.91
N THR A 566 1.44 -7.81 22.15
CA THR A 566 0.29 -8.03 23.06
C THR A 566 -0.15 -6.76 23.79
N SER A 567 0.66 -5.68 23.73
CA SER A 567 0.41 -4.40 24.43
C SER A 567 -0.82 -3.62 23.96
N TRP A 568 -1.40 -3.97 22.83
CA TRP A 568 -2.61 -3.38 22.24
C TRP A 568 -3.54 -4.42 21.63
N GLN A 569 -4.82 -4.09 21.46
CA GLN A 569 -5.84 -5.04 21.01
C GLN A 569 -6.62 -4.54 19.80
N MET A 570 -7.01 -5.47 18.93
CA MET A 570 -8.01 -5.23 17.89
C MET A 570 -9.43 -5.27 18.47
N PRO A 571 -10.43 -4.56 17.90
CA PRO A 571 -11.78 -4.44 18.44
C PRO A 571 -12.49 -5.77 18.74
N ASN A 572 -12.19 -6.84 17.99
CA ASN A 572 -12.86 -8.15 18.07
C ASN A 572 -12.00 -9.27 18.64
N GLU A 573 -10.89 -8.98 19.28
CA GLU A 573 -9.98 -9.97 19.90
C GLU A 573 -10.67 -10.84 20.97
N LYS A 574 -11.90 -10.48 21.38
CA LYS A 574 -12.69 -11.21 22.40
C LYS A 574 -13.62 -12.31 21.86
N ARG A 575 -13.74 -12.49 20.54
CA ARG A 575 -14.53 -13.57 19.97
C ARG A 575 -13.68 -14.84 19.86
N SER A 576 -13.87 -15.77 20.79
CA SER A 576 -13.29 -17.10 20.71
C SER A 576 -13.77 -17.84 19.45
N CYS A 577 -12.96 -18.77 18.92
CA CYS A 577 -13.32 -19.62 17.78
C CYS A 577 -14.63 -20.43 17.99
N ALA A 578 -15.20 -20.42 19.19
CA ALA A 578 -16.47 -21.08 19.52
C ALA A 578 -17.72 -20.33 19.01
N ASP A 579 -17.58 -19.06 18.58
CA ASP A 579 -18.70 -18.21 18.17
C ASP A 579 -18.77 -17.96 16.64
N ARG A 580 -18.02 -18.71 15.84
CA ARG A 580 -18.05 -18.64 14.35
C ARG A 580 -18.83 -19.77 13.74
#